data_995f57aa23ad33484e01274c3da7645a
#
_entry.id   995f57aa23ad33484e01274c3da7645a
#
_cell.length_a   1.000
_cell.length_b   1.000
_cell.length_c   1.000
_cell.angle_alpha   90.00
_cell.angle_beta   90.00
_cell.angle_gamma   90.00
#
_symmetry.space_group_name_H-M   'P 1'
#
loop_
_entity.id
_entity.type
_entity.pdbx_description
1 polymer ?
#
loop_
_entity_poly.entity_id
_entity_poly.type
_entity_poly.pdbx_seq_one_letter_code
_entity_poly.pdbx_strand_id
1 'polypeptide(L)'
;MARIPLQDDEDGDANGPDDFRPLTAEEAQKLRLQQPLLSIWRVVLAQVVVGLIVAAFTWLFTGRFSAAWSAAYGALAVVVPAALFARGLTSKTSTINSGTAVFAFLLWEMVKIGLTVAMLYAAIWLVKDLSWPAMLVGLVITMKVYWVVFAWRKVFHPIN
;
A
#
# COMPACT_ATOMS: atom_id res chain seq x y z
N MET A 1 -60.68 21.39 -25.39
CA MET A 1 -59.83 20.43 -24.63
C MET A 1 -59.17 19.49 -25.61
N ALA A 2 -57.94 19.82 -26.03
CA ALA A 2 -57.16 19.02 -26.96
C ALA A 2 -56.21 18.16 -26.15
N ARG A 3 -56.32 16.83 -26.26
CA ARG A 3 -55.34 15.86 -25.74
C ARG A 3 -54.19 15.81 -26.67
N ILE A 4 -53.00 16.10 -26.17
CA ILE A 4 -51.76 15.88 -26.87
C ILE A 4 -51.42 14.38 -26.71
N PRO A 5 -51.20 13.58 -27.77
CA PRO A 5 -50.74 12.22 -27.67
C PRO A 5 -49.29 12.25 -27.22
N LEU A 6 -48.97 11.50 -26.19
CA LEU A 6 -47.58 11.15 -25.86
C LEU A 6 -47.08 10.22 -26.97
N GLN A 7 -46.09 10.67 -27.67
CA GLN A 7 -45.35 9.92 -28.69
C GLN A 7 -44.38 9.02 -27.95
N ASP A 8 -44.63 7.72 -27.99
CA ASP A 8 -43.69 6.69 -27.57
C ASP A 8 -42.57 6.63 -28.61
N ASP A 9 -41.51 7.38 -28.38
CA ASP A 9 -40.24 7.21 -29.09
C ASP A 9 -39.46 6.07 -28.44
N GLU A 10 -39.94 4.84 -28.61
CA GLU A 10 -39.11 3.64 -28.58
C GLU A 10 -38.37 3.61 -29.90
N ASP A 11 -37.08 3.79 -29.88
CA ASP A 11 -36.00 3.26 -30.73
C ASP A 11 -34.82 4.21 -30.71
N GLY A 12 -34.18 4.34 -29.56
CA GLY A 12 -32.86 4.94 -29.38
C GLY A 12 -31.81 3.85 -29.27
N ASP A 13 -31.20 3.55 -30.41
CA ASP A 13 -30.03 2.69 -30.61
C ASP A 13 -28.93 2.99 -29.56
N ALA A 14 -28.94 2.27 -28.45
CA ALA A 14 -28.02 2.44 -27.33
C ALA A 14 -26.85 1.44 -27.46
N ASN A 15 -26.07 1.58 -28.54
CA ASN A 15 -24.77 0.94 -28.70
C ASN A 15 -23.65 1.97 -28.84
N GLY A 16 -23.57 2.88 -27.87
CA GLY A 16 -22.39 3.71 -27.63
C GLY A 16 -21.39 2.99 -26.74
N PRO A 17 -20.06 3.17 -26.93
CA PRO A 17 -19.03 2.48 -26.16
C PRO A 17 -18.88 2.89 -24.71
N ASP A 18 -19.81 3.71 -24.16
CA ASP A 18 -19.77 4.26 -22.81
C ASP A 18 -21.08 4.03 -22.02
N ASP A 19 -21.66 2.82 -22.08
CA ASP A 19 -22.73 2.49 -21.16
C ASP A 19 -22.19 2.32 -19.71
N PHE A 20 -21.89 3.44 -19.08
CA PHE A 20 -21.60 3.55 -17.65
C PHE A 20 -22.87 3.26 -16.84
N ARG A 21 -23.28 2.00 -16.86
CA ARG A 21 -24.32 1.54 -15.93
C ARG A 21 -23.76 1.59 -14.51
N PRO A 22 -24.28 2.44 -13.63
CA PRO A 22 -23.83 2.43 -12.23
C PRO A 22 -24.12 1.04 -11.65
N LEU A 23 -23.07 0.38 -11.15
CA LEU A 23 -23.16 -0.92 -10.49
C LEU A 23 -24.18 -0.85 -9.35
N THR A 24 -25.09 -1.81 -9.32
CA THR A 24 -25.99 -1.96 -8.18
C THR A 24 -25.21 -2.26 -6.91
N ALA A 25 -25.77 -1.95 -5.74
CA ALA A 25 -25.10 -2.21 -4.46
C ALA A 25 -24.71 -3.69 -4.30
N GLU A 26 -25.51 -4.62 -4.84
CA GLU A 26 -25.23 -6.05 -4.82
C GLU A 26 -24.08 -6.45 -5.74
N GLU A 27 -24.01 -5.86 -6.94
CA GLU A 27 -22.90 -6.07 -7.88
C GLU A 27 -21.59 -5.51 -7.33
N ALA A 28 -21.63 -4.33 -6.71
CA ALA A 28 -20.50 -3.72 -6.04
C ALA A 28 -20.01 -4.59 -4.86
N GLN A 29 -20.94 -5.21 -4.12
CA GLN A 29 -20.61 -6.11 -3.03
C GLN A 29 -20.01 -7.43 -3.54
N LYS A 30 -20.55 -8.01 -4.62
CA LYS A 30 -19.97 -9.20 -5.28
C LYS A 30 -18.58 -8.93 -5.83
N LEU A 31 -18.35 -7.77 -6.46
CA LEU A 31 -17.02 -7.35 -6.93
C LEU A 31 -16.03 -7.19 -5.76
N ARG A 32 -16.46 -6.64 -4.63
CA ARG A 32 -15.62 -6.55 -3.42
C ARG A 32 -15.27 -7.93 -2.85
N LEU A 33 -16.17 -8.89 -2.95
CA LEU A 33 -15.93 -10.27 -2.50
C LEU A 33 -15.04 -11.05 -3.48
N GLN A 34 -15.14 -10.76 -4.79
CA GLN A 34 -14.35 -11.40 -5.84
C GLN A 34 -12.93 -10.81 -6.00
N GLN A 35 -12.73 -9.55 -5.59
CA GLN A 35 -11.40 -8.98 -5.49
C GLN A 35 -10.88 -9.20 -4.07
N PRO A 36 -10.02 -10.21 -3.84
CA PRO A 36 -9.32 -10.29 -2.57
C PRO A 36 -8.44 -9.05 -2.49
N LEU A 37 -8.92 -8.05 -1.76
CA LEU A 37 -8.09 -6.94 -1.33
C LEU A 37 -6.83 -7.60 -0.79
N LEU A 38 -5.69 -7.37 -1.47
CA LEU A 38 -4.41 -7.81 -0.92
C LEU A 38 -4.41 -7.29 0.51
N SER A 39 -4.49 -8.22 1.45
CA SER A 39 -4.46 -7.82 2.85
C SER A 39 -3.22 -6.96 2.99
N ILE A 40 -3.38 -5.70 3.36
CA ILE A 40 -2.28 -4.74 3.55
C ILE A 40 -1.22 -5.39 4.45
N TRP A 41 -1.65 -6.28 5.33
CA TRP A 41 -0.82 -7.10 6.19
C TRP A 41 0.10 -8.08 5.43
N ARG A 42 -0.31 -8.59 4.26
CA ARG A 42 0.56 -9.44 3.42
C ARG A 42 1.73 -8.63 2.86
N VAL A 43 1.50 -7.37 2.52
CA VAL A 43 2.57 -6.47 2.06
C VAL A 43 3.52 -6.17 3.20
N VAL A 44 3.01 -5.86 4.39
CA VAL A 44 3.82 -5.64 5.60
C VAL A 44 4.62 -6.89 5.94
N LEU A 45 4.01 -8.07 5.88
CA LEU A 45 4.71 -9.33 6.12
C LEU A 45 5.82 -9.58 5.10
N ALA A 46 5.56 -9.34 3.82
CA ALA A 46 6.57 -9.45 2.76
C ALA A 46 7.75 -8.50 3.01
N GLN A 47 7.49 -7.27 3.46
CA GLN A 47 8.53 -6.31 3.83
C GLN A 47 9.36 -6.81 5.02
N VAL A 48 8.75 -7.39 6.04
CA VAL A 48 9.46 -7.99 7.19
C VAL A 48 10.38 -9.12 6.71
N VAL A 49 9.85 -10.05 5.92
CA VAL A 49 10.62 -11.19 5.40
C VAL A 49 11.81 -10.71 4.57
N VAL A 50 11.60 -9.77 3.65
CA VAL A 50 12.69 -9.22 2.84
C VAL A 50 13.68 -8.45 3.70
N GLY A 51 13.24 -7.69 4.69
CA GLY A 51 14.14 -7.02 5.63
C GLY A 51 15.05 -7.98 6.39
N LEU A 52 14.52 -9.13 6.84
CA LEU A 52 15.30 -10.18 7.48
C LEU A 52 16.30 -10.84 6.52
N ILE A 53 15.87 -11.10 5.27
CA ILE A 53 16.75 -11.65 4.23
C ILE A 53 17.91 -10.68 3.97
N VAL A 54 17.65 -9.40 3.80
CA VAL A 54 18.67 -8.36 3.57
C VAL A 54 19.64 -8.29 4.73
N ALA A 55 19.17 -8.33 5.97
CA ALA A 55 20.01 -8.34 7.15
C ALA A 55 20.92 -9.59 7.18
N ALA A 56 20.37 -10.78 6.87
CA ALA A 56 21.13 -12.02 6.81
C ALA A 56 22.20 -11.99 5.70
N PHE A 57 21.86 -11.51 4.51
CA PHE A 57 22.82 -11.31 3.42
C PHE A 57 23.92 -10.31 3.80
N THR A 58 23.54 -9.18 4.41
CA THR A 58 24.52 -8.19 4.87
C THR A 58 25.51 -8.80 5.86
N TRP A 59 25.02 -9.62 6.78
CA TRP A 59 25.89 -10.36 7.70
C TRP A 59 26.83 -11.32 6.98
N LEU A 60 26.30 -12.10 6.04
CA LEU A 60 27.07 -13.09 5.29
C LEU A 60 28.17 -12.46 4.46
N PHE A 61 27.91 -11.32 3.81
CA PHE A 61 28.89 -10.65 2.96
C PHE A 61 29.89 -9.80 3.74
N THR A 62 29.50 -9.21 4.85
CA THR A 62 30.36 -8.29 5.61
C THR A 62 31.08 -8.98 6.80
N GLY A 63 30.53 -10.11 7.25
CA GLY A 63 30.98 -10.78 8.49
C GLY A 63 30.74 -9.94 9.76
N ARG A 64 30.12 -8.75 9.63
CA ARG A 64 29.95 -7.79 10.72
C ARG A 64 28.50 -7.78 11.20
N PHE A 65 28.32 -8.15 12.44
CA PHE A 65 26.99 -8.15 13.07
C PHE A 65 26.37 -6.75 13.16
N SER A 66 27.21 -5.72 13.38
CA SER A 66 26.77 -4.32 13.38
C SER A 66 26.17 -3.85 12.03
N ALA A 67 26.74 -4.33 10.91
CA ALA A 67 26.19 -4.04 9.58
C ALA A 67 24.82 -4.71 9.36
N ALA A 68 24.65 -5.96 9.80
CA ALA A 68 23.38 -6.66 9.76
C ALA A 68 22.31 -5.97 10.59
N TRP A 69 22.64 -5.53 11.81
CA TRP A 69 21.73 -4.73 12.65
C TRP A 69 21.36 -3.41 12.01
N SER A 70 22.32 -2.74 11.36
CA SER A 70 22.06 -1.50 10.64
C SER A 70 21.09 -1.73 9.48
N ALA A 71 21.26 -2.81 8.71
CA ALA A 71 20.34 -3.17 7.62
C ALA A 71 18.94 -3.55 8.13
N ALA A 72 18.87 -4.34 9.21
CA ALA A 72 17.61 -4.69 9.86
C ALA A 72 16.87 -3.45 10.37
N TYR A 73 17.58 -2.51 10.98
CA TYR A 73 16.99 -1.26 11.46
C TYR A 73 16.48 -0.39 10.30
N GLY A 74 17.23 -0.32 9.19
CA GLY A 74 16.77 0.34 7.97
C GLY A 74 15.47 -0.25 7.43
N ALA A 75 15.35 -1.58 7.44
CA ALA A 75 14.11 -2.27 7.07
C ALA A 75 12.96 -1.94 8.05
N LEU A 76 13.21 -1.92 9.36
CA LEU A 76 12.23 -1.55 10.38
C LEU A 76 11.72 -0.11 10.21
N ALA A 77 12.60 0.81 9.81
CA ALA A 77 12.21 2.21 9.54
C ALA A 77 11.19 2.35 8.40
N VAL A 78 11.04 1.32 7.55
CA VAL A 78 9.99 1.24 6.52
C VAL A 78 8.77 0.46 7.03
N VAL A 79 9.01 -0.69 7.67
CA VAL A 79 7.96 -1.62 8.11
C VAL A 79 7.08 -1.02 9.20
N VAL A 80 7.67 -0.35 10.20
CA VAL A 80 6.91 0.19 11.34
C VAL A 80 5.91 1.26 10.90
N PRO A 81 6.30 2.30 10.12
CA PRO A 81 5.35 3.27 9.60
C PRO A 81 4.29 2.64 8.69
N ALA A 82 4.67 1.64 7.87
CA ALA A 82 3.74 0.93 7.00
C ALA A 82 2.70 0.13 7.80
N ALA A 83 3.11 -0.54 8.87
CA ALA A 83 2.22 -1.29 9.75
C ALA A 83 1.24 -0.37 10.50
N LEU A 84 1.71 0.77 11.00
CA LEU A 84 0.86 1.76 11.65
C LEU A 84 -0.15 2.36 10.67
N PHE A 85 0.28 2.66 9.44
CA PHE A 85 -0.60 3.11 8.37
C PHE A 85 -1.66 2.05 8.03
N ALA A 86 -1.25 0.79 7.89
CA ALA A 86 -2.17 -0.33 7.65
C ALA A 86 -3.22 -0.44 8.77
N ARG A 87 -2.80 -0.30 10.02
CA ARG A 87 -3.71 -0.33 11.17
C ARG A 87 -4.67 0.87 11.17
N GLY A 88 -4.18 2.07 10.83
CA GLY A 88 -5.00 3.28 10.73
C GLY A 88 -6.08 3.18 9.67
N LEU A 89 -5.76 2.63 8.50
CA LEU A 89 -6.70 2.44 7.40
C LEU A 89 -7.75 1.35 7.67
N THR A 90 -7.40 0.31 8.44
CA THR A 90 -8.32 -0.78 8.81
C THR A 90 -9.20 -0.44 10.01
N SER A 91 -8.91 0.65 10.70
CA SER A 91 -9.73 1.17 11.79
C SER A 91 -11.07 1.70 11.25
N LYS A 92 -12.17 1.44 11.98
CA LYS A 92 -13.55 1.79 11.61
C LYS A 92 -13.85 3.29 11.44
N THR A 93 -12.84 4.14 11.53
CA THR A 93 -12.93 5.61 11.36
C THR A 93 -13.04 6.07 9.91
N SER A 94 -13.13 5.17 8.93
CA SER A 94 -13.20 5.51 7.51
C SER A 94 -14.61 5.85 7.01
N THR A 95 -15.59 6.12 7.87
CA THR A 95 -16.92 6.66 7.51
C THR A 95 -16.89 8.19 7.37
N ILE A 96 -15.89 8.71 6.69
CA ILE A 96 -15.68 10.14 6.56
C ILE A 96 -16.04 10.56 5.13
N ASN A 97 -16.79 11.65 4.98
CA ASN A 97 -17.15 12.29 3.72
C ASN A 97 -15.94 12.45 2.78
N SER A 98 -16.15 12.34 1.47
CA SER A 98 -15.08 12.32 0.45
C SER A 98 -14.07 13.47 0.56
N GLY A 99 -14.46 14.65 1.01
CA GLY A 99 -13.56 15.79 1.21
C GLY A 99 -12.58 15.62 2.38
N THR A 100 -13.04 15.00 3.46
CA THR A 100 -12.20 14.72 4.63
C THR A 100 -11.30 13.51 4.42
N ALA A 101 -11.64 12.61 3.48
CA ALA A 101 -10.82 11.44 3.16
C ALA A 101 -9.45 11.81 2.58
N VAL A 102 -9.39 12.82 1.70
CA VAL A 102 -8.14 13.32 1.12
C VAL A 102 -7.27 13.94 2.20
N PHE A 103 -7.85 14.76 3.08
CA PHE A 103 -7.11 15.37 4.19
C PHE A 103 -6.57 14.33 5.17
N ALA A 104 -7.39 13.34 5.52
CA ALA A 104 -6.97 12.23 6.38
C ALA A 104 -5.84 11.43 5.74
N PHE A 105 -5.89 11.16 4.44
CA PHE A 105 -4.83 10.48 3.70
C PHE A 105 -3.51 11.27 3.75
N LEU A 106 -3.55 12.58 3.46
CA LEU A 106 -2.38 13.45 3.53
C LEU A 106 -1.79 13.51 4.96
N LEU A 107 -2.65 13.58 5.97
CA LEU A 107 -2.20 13.58 7.36
C LEU A 107 -1.46 12.26 7.71
N TRP A 108 -2.01 11.12 7.30
CA TRP A 108 -1.36 9.82 7.51
C TRP A 108 -0.04 9.68 6.75
N GLU A 109 0.05 10.24 5.54
CA GLU A 109 1.30 10.25 4.78
C GLU A 109 2.37 11.13 5.48
N MET A 110 1.98 12.29 6.01
CA MET A 110 2.87 13.14 6.82
C MET A 110 3.35 12.43 8.09
N VAL A 111 2.47 11.72 8.79
CA VAL A 111 2.82 10.91 9.97
C VAL A 111 3.81 9.81 9.60
N LYS A 112 3.60 9.12 8.48
CA LYS A 112 4.49 8.08 7.97
C LYS A 112 5.89 8.63 7.68
N ILE A 113 5.98 9.75 6.95
CA ILE A 113 7.25 10.41 6.64
C ILE A 113 7.94 10.86 7.92
N GLY A 114 7.23 11.55 8.81
CA GLY A 114 7.76 12.03 10.09
C GLY A 114 8.30 10.90 10.95
N LEU A 115 7.57 9.78 11.03
CA LEU A 115 7.99 8.61 11.79
C LEU A 115 9.23 7.94 11.17
N THR A 116 9.29 7.83 9.84
CA THR A 116 10.46 7.29 9.15
C THR A 116 11.70 8.14 9.44
N VAL A 117 11.59 9.46 9.32
CA VAL A 117 12.69 10.39 9.62
C VAL A 117 13.10 10.30 11.08
N ALA A 118 12.13 10.25 12.01
CA ALA A 118 12.41 10.10 13.44
C ALA A 118 13.15 8.77 13.74
N MET A 119 12.76 7.68 13.10
CA MET A 119 13.44 6.40 13.25
C MET A 119 14.85 6.43 12.67
N LEU A 120 15.08 7.06 11.52
CA LEU A 120 16.42 7.24 10.95
C LEU A 120 17.30 8.07 11.86
N TYR A 121 16.77 9.11 12.46
CA TYR A 121 17.50 9.92 13.45
C TYR A 121 17.82 9.11 14.72
N ALA A 122 16.86 8.34 15.21
CA ALA A 122 17.04 7.48 16.37
C ALA A 122 18.07 6.36 16.13
N ALA A 123 18.30 5.95 14.87
CA ALA A 123 19.31 4.95 14.53
C ALA A 123 20.71 5.27 15.06
N ILE A 124 21.07 6.56 15.06
CA ILE A 124 22.37 7.06 15.54
C ILE A 124 22.59 6.71 17.00
N TRP A 125 21.51 6.68 17.79
CA TRP A 125 21.56 6.44 19.23
C TRP A 125 21.33 4.95 19.58
N LEU A 126 20.55 4.23 18.78
CA LEU A 126 20.16 2.85 19.06
C LEU A 126 21.12 1.83 18.49
N VAL A 127 21.75 2.12 17.35
CA VAL A 127 22.61 1.16 16.65
C VAL A 127 24.08 1.51 16.91
N LYS A 128 24.76 0.72 17.74
CA LYS A 128 26.19 0.84 17.95
C LYS A 128 26.93 0.49 16.67
N ASP A 129 27.96 1.28 16.34
CA ASP A 129 28.75 1.11 15.10
C ASP A 129 27.88 1.12 13.84
N LEU A 130 26.97 2.10 13.75
CA LEU A 130 26.03 2.28 12.66
C LEU A 130 26.75 2.28 11.30
N SER A 131 26.39 1.31 10.46
CA SER A 131 26.82 1.29 9.06
C SER A 131 25.77 1.96 8.19
N TRP A 132 25.98 3.23 7.87
CA TRP A 132 25.07 4.02 7.02
C TRP A 132 24.75 3.34 5.69
N PRO A 133 25.75 2.79 4.93
CA PRO A 133 25.44 2.11 3.68
C PRO A 133 24.53 0.89 3.88
N ALA A 134 24.81 0.06 4.90
CA ALA A 134 24.00 -1.11 5.19
C ALA A 134 22.56 -0.75 5.58
N MET A 135 22.39 0.31 6.39
CA MET A 135 21.08 0.81 6.78
C MET A 135 20.28 1.33 5.57
N LEU A 136 20.92 2.11 4.69
CA LEU A 136 20.29 2.62 3.48
C LEU A 136 19.92 1.50 2.51
N VAL A 137 20.77 0.49 2.34
CA VAL A 137 20.47 -0.70 1.53
C VAL A 137 19.24 -1.43 2.08
N GLY A 138 19.21 -1.68 3.39
CA GLY A 138 18.05 -2.29 4.06
C GLY A 138 16.77 -1.52 3.83
N LEU A 139 16.81 -0.19 3.98
CA LEU A 139 15.68 0.70 3.76
C LEU A 139 15.20 0.66 2.30
N VAL A 140 16.11 0.87 1.34
CA VAL A 140 15.77 0.96 -0.09
C VAL A 140 15.21 -0.37 -0.61
N ILE A 141 15.84 -1.50 -0.29
CA ILE A 141 15.37 -2.81 -0.74
C ILE A 141 14.00 -3.10 -0.14
N THR A 142 13.79 -2.85 1.15
CA THR A 142 12.49 -3.05 1.80
C THR A 142 11.40 -2.15 1.19
N MET A 143 11.73 -0.93 0.83
CA MET A 143 10.80 -0.02 0.14
C MET A 143 10.45 -0.51 -1.28
N LYS A 144 11.42 -1.11 -1.99
CA LYS A 144 11.21 -1.65 -3.36
C LYS A 144 10.37 -2.93 -3.38
N VAL A 145 10.23 -3.64 -2.28
CA VAL A 145 9.36 -4.84 -2.17
C VAL A 145 7.94 -4.55 -2.63
N TYR A 146 7.43 -3.38 -2.33
CA TYR A 146 6.09 -2.96 -2.77
C TYR A 146 5.93 -3.04 -4.29
N TRP A 147 6.95 -2.59 -5.05
CA TRP A 147 6.97 -2.65 -6.51
C TRP A 147 7.06 -4.08 -7.03
N VAL A 148 7.86 -4.92 -6.38
CA VAL A 148 8.01 -6.33 -6.76
C VAL A 148 6.71 -7.10 -6.55
N VAL A 149 6.06 -6.93 -5.42
CA VAL A 149 4.76 -7.56 -5.12
C VAL A 149 3.69 -7.11 -6.11
N PHE A 150 3.69 -5.83 -6.48
CA PHE A 150 2.72 -5.29 -7.44
C PHE A 150 3.01 -5.77 -8.87
N ALA A 151 4.26 -5.79 -9.30
CA ALA A 151 4.67 -6.28 -10.61
C ALA A 151 4.40 -7.77 -10.77
N TRP A 152 4.68 -8.58 -9.75
CA TRP A 152 4.43 -10.02 -9.76
C TRP A 152 2.95 -10.36 -9.95
N ARG A 153 2.07 -9.58 -9.34
CA ARG A 153 0.64 -9.74 -9.51
C ARG A 153 0.18 -9.54 -10.96
N LYS A 154 0.78 -8.56 -11.66
CA LYS A 154 0.48 -8.28 -13.08
C LYS A 154 0.89 -9.43 -14.01
N VAL A 155 1.97 -10.15 -13.65
CA VAL A 155 2.52 -11.25 -14.47
C VAL A 155 1.75 -12.55 -14.26
N PHE A 156 1.32 -12.87 -13.03
CA PHE A 156 0.70 -14.15 -12.70
C PHE A 156 -0.84 -14.15 -12.71
N HIS A 157 -1.49 -12.97 -12.78
CA HIS A 157 -2.93 -12.84 -13.00
C HIS A 157 -3.19 -11.86 -14.15
N PRO A 158 -2.96 -12.27 -15.42
CA PRO A 158 -3.47 -11.51 -16.54
C PRO A 158 -5.00 -11.46 -16.43
N ILE A 159 -5.54 -10.25 -16.44
CA ILE A 159 -6.98 -10.03 -16.53
C ILE A 159 -7.36 -10.44 -17.95
N ASN A 160 -7.98 -11.62 -18.09
CA ASN A 160 -8.74 -12.01 -19.29
C ASN A 160 -10.13 -11.40 -19.19
#